data_6ac76551fb537ae50dbe3d975aebb7b8
#
_entry.id   6ac76551fb537ae50dbe3d975aebb7b8
#
_cell.length_a   1.000
_cell.length_b   1.000
_cell.length_c   1.000
_cell.angle_alpha   90.00
_cell.angle_beta   90.00
_cell.angle_gamma   90.00
#
_symmetry.space_group_name_H-M   'P 1'
#
loop_
_entity.id
_entity.type
_entity.pdbx_description
1 polymer ?
#
loop_
_entity_poly.entity_id
_entity_poly.type
_entity_poly.pdbx_seq_one_letter_code
_entity_poly.pdbx_strand_id
1 'polypeptide(L)'
;MSDVSGTVHDLFTTLNKYGGKRLRPALVHLFGGLVGRPTHEHAALGAIVEALHLSSLLHDDVLDGADTRRRLPTLNALHGNEIPILLGDLLYARAFTLTLTLSTPDASRELAEASVAICRGEIEQSFLRFRPDLEEAAYFHMFADKTAALSGAPCSLGAIYAGAAPRQVEIVRGFGVSLGMAFQIIDDCLDVV
;
A
#
# COMPACT_ATOMS: atom_id res chain seq x y z
N MET A 1 -6.76 32.05 14.83
CA MET A 1 -7.12 30.73 14.29
C MET A 1 -5.92 30.26 13.47
N SER A 2 -5.18 29.25 13.97
CA SER A 2 -4.09 28.65 13.21
C SER A 2 -4.66 28.09 11.90
N ASP A 3 -3.98 28.35 10.79
CA ASP A 3 -4.37 27.89 9.47
C ASP A 3 -4.28 26.35 9.43
N VAL A 4 -5.41 25.68 9.63
CA VAL A 4 -5.50 24.19 9.61
C VAL A 4 -5.01 23.65 8.28
N SER A 5 -5.18 24.38 7.18
CA SER A 5 -4.68 24.04 5.85
C SER A 5 -3.13 24.00 5.83
N GLY A 6 -2.48 24.95 6.48
CA GLY A 6 -1.02 24.98 6.65
C GLY A 6 -0.51 23.79 7.45
N THR A 7 -1.18 23.44 8.55
CA THR A 7 -0.81 22.29 9.39
C THR A 7 -0.86 20.98 8.63
N VAL A 8 -1.93 20.73 7.86
CA VAL A 8 -2.06 19.52 7.04
C VAL A 8 -0.97 19.48 5.96
N HIS A 9 -0.66 20.62 5.33
CA HIS A 9 0.43 20.70 4.35
C HIS A 9 1.79 20.35 4.95
N ASP A 10 2.08 20.81 6.17
CA ASP A 10 3.34 20.52 6.88
C ASP A 10 3.47 19.03 7.22
N LEU A 11 2.36 18.36 7.61
CA LEU A 11 2.32 16.92 7.81
C LEU A 11 2.64 16.15 6.53
N PHE A 12 2.05 16.53 5.38
CA PHE A 12 2.39 15.93 4.08
C PHE A 12 3.84 16.19 3.68
N THR A 13 4.37 17.36 3.99
CA THR A 13 5.78 17.67 3.74
C THR A 13 6.70 16.77 4.55
N THR A 14 6.35 16.51 5.81
CA THR A 14 7.08 15.59 6.69
C THR A 14 6.98 14.15 6.18
N LEU A 15 5.79 13.68 5.81
CA LEU A 15 5.57 12.36 5.24
C LEU A 15 6.42 12.14 3.95
N ASN A 16 6.52 13.15 3.09
CA ASN A 16 7.34 13.08 1.89
C ASN A 16 8.85 12.92 2.18
N LYS A 17 9.34 13.35 3.35
CA LYS A 17 10.75 13.18 3.75
C LYS A 17 11.11 11.71 4.03
N TYR A 18 10.14 10.87 4.38
CA TYR A 18 10.41 9.44 4.58
C TYR A 18 10.88 8.77 3.28
N GLY A 19 10.59 9.37 2.13
CA GLY A 19 11.04 8.89 0.85
C GLY A 19 10.51 7.48 0.55
N GLY A 20 11.00 6.88 -0.52
CA GLY A 20 10.65 5.53 -0.92
C GLY A 20 11.14 5.21 -2.31
N LYS A 21 11.24 3.92 -2.64
CA LYS A 21 11.63 3.47 -3.97
C LYS A 21 10.49 3.63 -5.00
N ARG A 22 9.29 3.97 -4.54
CA ARG A 22 8.06 4.10 -5.34
C ARG A 22 7.81 2.89 -6.25
N LEU A 23 8.06 1.70 -5.69
CA LEU A 23 7.95 0.45 -6.44
C LEU A 23 6.52 0.23 -6.95
N ARG A 24 5.51 0.50 -6.13
CA ARG A 24 4.10 0.30 -6.50
C ARG A 24 3.67 1.19 -7.67
N PRO A 25 3.92 2.51 -7.69
CA PRO A 25 3.73 3.34 -8.88
C PRO A 25 4.50 2.84 -10.11
N ALA A 26 5.74 2.38 -9.92
CA ALA A 26 6.54 1.82 -11.01
C ALA A 26 5.90 0.56 -11.61
N LEU A 27 5.34 -0.34 -10.78
CA LEU A 27 4.63 -1.53 -11.25
C LEU A 27 3.42 -1.17 -12.12
N VAL A 28 2.64 -0.14 -11.75
CA VAL A 28 1.53 0.34 -12.59
C VAL A 28 2.01 0.67 -14.01
N HIS A 29 3.08 1.45 -14.11
CA HIS A 29 3.62 1.86 -15.41
C HIS A 29 4.28 0.72 -16.18
N LEU A 30 5.03 -0.16 -15.50
CA LEU A 30 5.71 -1.31 -16.11
C LEU A 30 4.70 -2.27 -16.72
N PHE A 31 3.65 -2.63 -15.99
CA PHE A 31 2.64 -3.56 -16.49
C PHE A 31 1.69 -2.92 -17.51
N GLY A 32 1.43 -1.62 -17.39
CA GLY A 32 0.78 -0.87 -18.46
C GLY A 32 1.59 -0.88 -19.76
N GLY A 33 2.91 -0.69 -19.67
CA GLY A 33 3.82 -0.72 -20.81
C GLY A 33 4.05 -2.12 -21.39
N LEU A 34 3.96 -3.16 -20.55
CA LEU A 34 4.11 -4.56 -21.00
C LEU A 34 2.97 -5.02 -21.88
N VAL A 35 1.74 -4.61 -21.54
CA VAL A 35 0.52 -5.09 -22.21
C VAL A 35 0.06 -4.15 -23.33
N GLY A 36 0.31 -2.84 -23.18
CA GLY A 36 -0.16 -1.84 -24.11
C GLY A 36 0.65 -0.54 -24.00
N ARG A 37 -0.06 0.59 -23.99
CA ARG A 37 0.55 1.90 -23.80
C ARG A 37 0.04 2.56 -22.52
N PRO A 38 0.92 2.97 -21.61
CA PRO A 38 0.51 3.76 -20.45
C PRO A 38 -0.17 5.06 -20.90
N THR A 39 -1.28 5.39 -20.24
CA THR A 39 -2.05 6.61 -20.44
C THR A 39 -1.82 7.60 -19.28
N HIS A 40 -2.44 8.77 -19.32
CA HIS A 40 -2.44 9.70 -18.19
C HIS A 40 -3.06 9.09 -16.92
N GLU A 41 -3.98 8.14 -17.07
CA GLU A 41 -4.59 7.43 -15.93
C GLU A 41 -3.60 6.57 -15.16
N HIS A 42 -2.54 6.04 -15.81
CA HIS A 42 -1.49 5.30 -15.11
C HIS A 42 -0.73 6.17 -14.09
N ALA A 43 -0.57 7.46 -14.38
CA ALA A 43 0.02 8.40 -13.41
C ALA A 43 -0.92 8.60 -12.20
N ALA A 44 -2.22 8.75 -12.44
CA ALA A 44 -3.23 8.83 -11.38
C ALA A 44 -3.28 7.54 -10.56
N LEU A 45 -3.30 6.37 -11.21
CA LEU A 45 -3.24 5.07 -10.55
C LEU A 45 -1.98 4.91 -9.69
N GLY A 46 -0.82 5.34 -10.19
CA GLY A 46 0.43 5.36 -9.43
C GLY A 46 0.32 6.20 -8.16
N ALA A 47 -0.29 7.39 -8.25
CA ALA A 47 -0.52 8.25 -7.09
C ALA A 47 -1.51 7.64 -6.09
N ILE A 48 -2.59 7.01 -6.58
CA ILE A 48 -3.60 6.34 -5.76
C ILE A 48 -3.00 5.18 -4.96
N VAL A 49 -2.28 4.28 -5.62
CA VAL A 49 -1.68 3.12 -4.93
C VAL A 49 -0.60 3.54 -3.94
N GLU A 50 0.16 4.59 -4.23
CA GLU A 50 1.15 5.13 -3.29
C GLU A 50 0.47 5.79 -2.08
N ALA A 51 -0.64 6.52 -2.29
CA ALA A 51 -1.40 7.11 -1.19
C ALA A 51 -1.97 6.05 -0.25
N LEU A 52 -2.52 4.95 -0.78
CA LEU A 52 -2.98 3.81 0.03
C LEU A 52 -1.83 3.14 0.80
N HIS A 53 -0.69 2.97 0.15
CA HIS A 53 0.50 2.44 0.82
C HIS A 53 0.99 3.36 1.94
N LEU A 54 1.03 4.67 1.72
CA LEU A 54 1.42 5.63 2.76
C LEU A 54 0.41 5.66 3.91
N SER A 55 -0.89 5.51 3.62
CA SER A 55 -1.93 5.34 4.64
C SER A 55 -1.66 4.12 5.51
N SER A 56 -1.42 2.95 4.91
CA SER A 56 -1.12 1.74 5.69
C SER A 56 0.13 1.91 6.55
N LEU A 57 1.20 2.51 6.02
CA LEU A 57 2.42 2.76 6.79
C LEU A 57 2.20 3.65 8.01
N LEU A 58 1.32 4.66 7.92
CA LEU A 58 0.98 5.54 9.05
C LEU A 58 0.21 4.78 10.15
N HIS A 59 -0.71 3.90 9.75
CA HIS A 59 -1.43 3.06 10.70
C HIS A 59 -0.51 2.01 11.33
N ASP A 60 0.36 1.38 10.54
CA ASP A 60 1.36 0.40 11.01
C ASP A 60 2.30 1.02 12.05
N ASP A 61 2.81 2.24 11.82
CA ASP A 61 3.68 2.93 12.79
C ASP A 61 3.00 3.09 14.15
N VAL A 62 1.69 3.33 14.17
CA VAL A 62 0.92 3.44 15.41
C VAL A 62 0.68 2.07 16.05
N LEU A 63 0.29 1.06 15.24
CA LEU A 63 0.01 -0.30 15.72
C LEU A 63 1.24 -0.97 16.30
N ASP A 64 2.41 -0.71 15.71
CA ASP A 64 3.69 -1.26 16.14
C ASP A 64 4.39 -0.42 17.21
N GLY A 65 3.87 0.79 17.49
CA GLY A 65 4.50 1.74 18.42
C GLY A 65 5.89 2.17 17.95
N ALA A 66 6.09 2.27 16.64
CA ALA A 66 7.39 2.57 16.05
C ALA A 66 7.79 4.03 16.31
N ASP A 67 8.98 4.27 16.89
CA ASP A 67 9.51 5.61 17.12
C ASP A 67 10.23 6.18 15.91
N THR A 68 10.72 5.32 15.03
CA THR A 68 11.52 5.73 13.87
C THR A 68 11.14 4.95 12.62
N ARG A 69 11.15 5.64 11.47
CA ARG A 69 11.03 5.06 10.14
C ARG A 69 12.11 5.63 9.23
N ARG A 70 12.94 4.75 8.65
CA ARG A 70 14.07 5.16 7.78
C ARG A 70 15.01 6.19 8.44
N ARG A 71 15.28 6.01 9.72
CA ARG A 71 16.13 6.88 10.55
C ARG A 71 15.54 8.28 10.83
N LEU A 72 14.27 8.49 10.53
CA LEU A 72 13.55 9.71 10.89
C LEU A 72 12.50 9.37 11.95
N PRO A 73 12.17 10.31 12.87
CA PRO A 73 11.08 10.11 13.81
C PRO A 73 9.77 9.88 13.04
N THR A 74 8.94 8.96 13.53
CA THR A 74 7.59 8.73 13.01
C THR A 74 6.64 9.86 13.40
N LEU A 75 5.50 9.97 12.72
CA LEU A 75 4.50 10.99 13.06
C LEU A 75 3.86 10.74 14.43
N ASN A 76 3.70 9.46 14.84
CA ASN A 76 3.22 9.13 16.20
C ASN A 76 4.22 9.53 17.27
N ALA A 77 5.53 9.39 17.04
CA ALA A 77 6.56 9.87 17.97
C ALA A 77 6.59 11.41 18.08
N LEU A 78 6.28 12.12 16.98
CA LEU A 78 6.28 13.60 16.96
C LEU A 78 4.98 14.22 17.48
N HIS A 79 3.82 13.61 17.22
CA HIS A 79 2.50 14.22 17.39
C HIS A 79 1.50 13.36 18.18
N GLY A 80 1.92 12.19 18.67
CA GLY A 80 1.01 11.21 19.27
C GLY A 80 0.21 10.44 18.22
N ASN A 81 -0.54 9.43 18.66
CA ASN A 81 -1.18 8.45 17.78
C ASN A 81 -2.35 9.02 16.97
N GLU A 82 -3.04 10.05 17.44
CA GLU A 82 -4.23 10.61 16.80
C GLU A 82 -3.94 11.17 15.40
N ILE A 83 -2.86 11.94 15.28
CA ILE A 83 -2.50 12.63 14.03
C ILE A 83 -2.19 11.67 12.88
N PRO A 84 -1.30 10.64 13.03
CA PRO A 84 -1.05 9.71 11.94
C PRO A 84 -2.27 8.85 11.56
N ILE A 85 -3.14 8.51 12.51
CA ILE A 85 -4.40 7.81 12.20
C ILE A 85 -5.26 8.69 11.28
N LEU A 86 -5.54 9.93 11.68
CA LEU A 86 -6.37 10.86 10.90
C LEU A 86 -5.74 11.20 9.54
N LEU A 87 -4.43 11.32 9.47
CA LEU A 87 -3.72 11.58 8.22
C LEU A 87 -3.77 10.35 7.29
N GLY A 88 -3.67 9.15 7.85
CA GLY A 88 -3.85 7.89 7.13
C GLY A 88 -5.26 7.78 6.55
N ASP A 89 -6.29 8.07 7.34
CA ASP A 89 -7.68 8.09 6.90
C ASP A 89 -7.93 9.13 5.79
N LEU A 90 -7.31 10.31 5.92
CA LEU A 90 -7.40 11.34 4.88
C LEU A 90 -6.76 10.89 3.57
N LEU A 91 -5.57 10.24 3.61
CA LEU A 91 -4.92 9.67 2.42
C LEU A 91 -5.79 8.59 1.78
N TYR A 92 -6.34 7.70 2.60
CA TYR A 92 -7.23 6.64 2.17
C TYR A 92 -8.47 7.20 1.44
N ALA A 93 -9.18 8.15 2.07
CA ALA A 93 -10.35 8.80 1.49
C ALA A 93 -10.01 9.54 0.19
N ARG A 94 -8.87 10.22 0.13
CA ARG A 94 -8.40 10.91 -1.08
C ARG A 94 -8.05 9.94 -2.20
N ALA A 95 -7.41 8.81 -1.90
CA ALA A 95 -7.13 7.77 -2.87
C ALA A 95 -8.43 7.27 -3.53
N PHE A 96 -9.45 6.93 -2.73
CA PHE A 96 -10.75 6.51 -3.27
C PHE A 96 -11.50 7.63 -4.01
N THR A 97 -11.40 8.88 -3.55
CA THR A 97 -11.97 10.01 -4.30
C THR A 97 -11.34 10.15 -5.69
N LEU A 98 -10.03 9.92 -5.81
CA LEU A 98 -9.35 9.96 -7.10
C LEU A 98 -9.77 8.81 -8.03
N THR A 99 -10.12 7.63 -7.51
CA THR A 99 -10.60 6.54 -8.38
C THR A 99 -11.89 6.91 -9.13
N LEU A 100 -12.71 7.81 -8.57
CA LEU A 100 -13.95 8.27 -9.19
C LEU A 100 -13.72 9.16 -10.43
N THR A 101 -12.50 9.63 -10.64
CA THR A 101 -12.12 10.45 -11.80
C THR A 101 -11.58 9.62 -12.97
N LEU A 102 -11.44 8.30 -12.78
CA LEU A 102 -10.92 7.38 -13.78
C LEU A 102 -12.03 6.91 -14.73
N SER A 103 -11.63 6.43 -15.91
CA SER A 103 -12.55 6.04 -16.98
C SER A 103 -13.42 4.83 -16.66
N THR A 104 -12.97 3.97 -15.76
CA THR A 104 -13.70 2.75 -15.34
C THR A 104 -13.69 2.57 -13.82
N PRO A 105 -14.66 1.83 -13.23
CA PRO A 105 -14.70 1.56 -11.80
C PRO A 105 -13.71 0.47 -11.35
N ASP A 106 -12.90 -0.06 -12.25
CA ASP A 106 -12.01 -1.19 -11.95
C ASP A 106 -11.02 -0.85 -10.84
N ALA A 107 -10.48 0.38 -10.84
CA ALA A 107 -9.57 0.82 -9.79
C ALA A 107 -10.23 0.81 -8.40
N SER A 108 -11.47 1.30 -8.29
CA SER A 108 -12.20 1.29 -7.02
C SER A 108 -12.42 -0.13 -6.51
N ARG A 109 -12.77 -1.07 -7.41
CA ARG A 109 -13.01 -2.48 -7.07
C ARG A 109 -11.74 -3.17 -6.62
N GLU A 110 -10.69 -3.11 -7.44
CA GLU A 110 -9.39 -3.72 -7.15
C GLU A 110 -8.80 -3.24 -5.83
N LEU A 111 -8.85 -1.93 -5.60
CA LEU A 111 -8.29 -1.33 -4.39
C LEU A 111 -9.15 -1.58 -3.15
N ALA A 112 -10.47 -1.69 -3.31
CA ALA A 112 -11.34 -2.08 -2.20
C ALA A 112 -11.07 -3.52 -1.76
N GLU A 113 -10.93 -4.46 -2.71
CA GLU A 113 -10.56 -5.85 -2.42
C GLU A 113 -9.19 -5.94 -1.76
N ALA A 114 -8.19 -5.23 -2.28
CA ALA A 114 -6.86 -5.18 -1.67
C ALA A 114 -6.91 -4.59 -0.25
N SER A 115 -7.69 -3.54 -0.03
CA SER A 115 -7.83 -2.91 1.29
C SER A 115 -8.48 -3.84 2.32
N VAL A 116 -9.51 -4.59 1.91
CA VAL A 116 -10.13 -5.61 2.78
C VAL A 116 -9.12 -6.69 3.14
N ALA A 117 -8.33 -7.16 2.17
CA ALA A 117 -7.28 -8.15 2.43
C ALA A 117 -6.23 -7.63 3.41
N ILE A 118 -5.73 -6.40 3.21
CA ILE A 118 -4.74 -5.77 4.11
C ILE A 118 -5.28 -5.70 5.54
N CYS A 119 -6.49 -5.16 5.73
CA CYS A 119 -7.08 -5.05 7.06
C CYS A 119 -7.25 -6.42 7.72
N ARG A 120 -7.65 -7.44 6.96
CA ARG A 120 -7.76 -8.82 7.47
C ARG A 120 -6.40 -9.37 7.90
N GLY A 121 -5.37 -9.23 7.06
CA GLY A 121 -4.01 -9.66 7.38
C GLY A 121 -3.43 -8.96 8.61
N GLU A 122 -3.69 -7.65 8.78
CA GLU A 122 -3.31 -6.90 9.98
C GLU A 122 -4.00 -7.42 11.25
N ILE A 123 -5.30 -7.68 11.17
CA ILE A 123 -6.07 -8.25 12.29
C ILE A 123 -5.52 -9.64 12.63
N GLU A 124 -5.33 -10.50 11.63
CA GLU A 124 -4.76 -11.85 11.84
C GLU A 124 -3.38 -11.78 12.49
N GLN A 125 -2.49 -10.93 11.99
CA GLN A 125 -1.16 -10.72 12.57
C GLN A 125 -1.24 -10.29 14.03
N SER A 126 -2.15 -9.37 14.37
CA SER A 126 -2.32 -8.89 15.74
C SER A 126 -2.72 -10.01 16.71
N PHE A 127 -3.53 -10.98 16.27
CA PHE A 127 -3.92 -12.15 17.07
C PHE A 127 -2.84 -13.25 17.11
N LEU A 128 -1.99 -13.31 16.07
CA LEU A 128 -0.93 -14.32 15.96
C LEU A 128 0.41 -13.84 16.53
N ARG A 129 0.50 -12.57 16.92
CA ARG A 129 1.71 -11.99 17.52
C ARG A 129 2.14 -12.80 18.75
N PHE A 130 3.42 -13.13 18.85
CA PHE A 130 4.02 -13.93 19.91
C PHE A 130 3.56 -15.41 19.96
N ARG A 131 3.07 -15.97 18.86
CA ARG A 131 2.74 -17.41 18.73
C ARG A 131 3.95 -18.15 18.15
N PRO A 132 4.76 -18.85 18.99
CA PRO A 132 5.95 -19.58 18.50
C PRO A 132 5.58 -20.85 17.72
N ASP A 133 4.34 -21.28 17.80
CA ASP A 133 3.73 -22.45 17.16
C ASP A 133 2.99 -22.10 15.86
N LEU A 134 3.26 -20.93 15.27
CA LEU A 134 2.64 -20.51 14.01
C LEU A 134 3.04 -21.45 12.87
N GLU A 135 2.05 -22.05 12.23
CA GLU A 135 2.26 -22.91 11.07
C GLU A 135 2.68 -22.08 9.83
N GLU A 136 3.58 -22.63 9.03
CA GLU A 136 4.07 -22.01 7.80
C GLU A 136 2.92 -21.57 6.85
N ALA A 137 1.89 -22.42 6.71
CA ALA A 137 0.73 -22.10 5.89
C ALA A 137 -0.04 -20.85 6.40
N ALA A 138 -0.18 -20.68 7.70
CA ALA A 138 -0.82 -19.51 8.30
C ALA A 138 0.02 -18.25 8.10
N TYR A 139 1.36 -18.35 8.22
CA TYR A 139 2.29 -17.27 7.90
C TYR A 139 2.11 -16.80 6.45
N PHE A 140 2.16 -17.71 5.48
CA PHE A 140 2.01 -17.34 4.07
C PHE A 140 0.63 -16.75 3.76
N HIS A 141 -0.44 -17.27 4.36
CA HIS A 141 -1.79 -16.74 4.18
C HIS A 141 -1.90 -15.29 4.68
N MET A 142 -1.44 -15.04 5.90
CA MET A 142 -1.46 -13.72 6.52
C MET A 142 -0.70 -12.68 5.68
N PHE A 143 0.50 -13.00 5.20
CA PHE A 143 1.29 -12.06 4.40
C PHE A 143 0.83 -11.95 2.95
N ALA A 144 0.16 -12.95 2.40
CA ALA A 144 -0.53 -12.82 1.13
C ALA A 144 -1.60 -11.71 1.22
N ASP A 145 -2.33 -11.65 2.30
CA ASP A 145 -3.32 -10.62 2.57
C ASP A 145 -2.69 -9.27 2.95
N LYS A 146 -1.84 -9.24 3.97
CA LYS A 146 -1.25 -7.99 4.49
C LYS A 146 -0.40 -7.26 3.46
N THR A 147 0.52 -7.96 2.80
CA THR A 147 1.58 -7.34 2.00
C THR A 147 1.40 -7.57 0.50
N ALA A 148 1.09 -8.81 0.10
CA ALA A 148 1.12 -9.18 -1.30
C ALA A 148 -0.11 -8.65 -2.08
N ALA A 149 -1.27 -8.49 -1.44
CA ALA A 149 -2.45 -7.90 -2.06
C ALA A 149 -2.17 -6.51 -2.65
N LEU A 150 -1.48 -5.64 -1.89
CA LEU A 150 -1.10 -4.30 -2.35
C LEU A 150 0.09 -4.29 -3.33
N SER A 151 0.67 -5.43 -3.62
CA SER A 151 1.67 -5.59 -4.69
C SER A 151 1.05 -6.17 -5.97
N GLY A 152 0.01 -6.98 -5.84
CA GLY A 152 -0.78 -7.49 -6.96
C GLY A 152 -1.64 -6.42 -7.63
N ALA A 153 -2.32 -5.58 -6.85
CA ALA A 153 -3.22 -4.54 -7.36
C ALA A 153 -2.57 -3.57 -8.36
N PRO A 154 -1.38 -2.97 -8.14
CA PRO A 154 -0.75 -2.11 -9.12
C PRO A 154 -0.40 -2.81 -10.44
N CYS A 155 -0.04 -4.11 -10.40
CA CYS A 155 0.23 -4.88 -11.61
C CYS A 155 -1.05 -5.10 -12.42
N SER A 156 -2.15 -5.53 -11.77
CA SER A 156 -3.44 -5.71 -12.42
C SER A 156 -4.00 -4.39 -12.96
N LEU A 157 -3.96 -3.32 -12.18
CA LEU A 157 -4.45 -2.00 -12.60
C LEU A 157 -3.69 -1.45 -13.80
N GLY A 158 -2.35 -1.56 -13.80
CA GLY A 158 -1.55 -1.17 -14.96
C GLY A 158 -1.97 -1.89 -16.23
N ALA A 159 -2.21 -3.20 -16.14
CA ALA A 159 -2.65 -4.01 -17.26
C ALA A 159 -4.11 -3.70 -17.70
N ILE A 160 -5.05 -3.57 -16.76
CA ILE A 160 -6.46 -3.27 -17.04
C ILE A 160 -6.58 -1.96 -17.82
N TYR A 161 -5.96 -0.90 -17.35
CA TYR A 161 -6.04 0.43 -17.98
C TYR A 161 -5.21 0.57 -19.26
N ALA A 162 -4.41 -0.45 -19.58
CA ALA A 162 -3.74 -0.60 -20.88
C ALA A 162 -4.53 -1.51 -21.86
N GLY A 163 -5.71 -2.01 -21.46
CA GLY A 163 -6.58 -2.83 -22.32
C GLY A 163 -6.24 -4.33 -22.34
N ALA A 164 -5.62 -4.86 -21.29
CA ALA A 164 -5.30 -6.28 -21.17
C ALA A 164 -6.53 -7.17 -21.18
N ALA A 165 -6.39 -8.36 -21.78
CA ALA A 165 -7.39 -9.42 -21.65
C ALA A 165 -7.44 -9.97 -20.21
N PRO A 166 -8.59 -10.47 -19.72
CA PRO A 166 -8.73 -10.95 -18.34
C PRO A 166 -7.65 -11.95 -17.89
N ARG A 167 -7.25 -12.87 -18.77
CA ARG A 167 -6.19 -13.84 -18.49
C ARG A 167 -4.81 -13.17 -18.28
N GLN A 168 -4.52 -12.11 -19.02
CA GLN A 168 -3.28 -11.35 -18.84
C GLN A 168 -3.27 -10.61 -17.50
N VAL A 169 -4.41 -10.02 -17.11
CA VAL A 169 -4.59 -9.37 -15.81
C VAL A 169 -4.34 -10.34 -14.67
N GLU A 170 -4.88 -11.56 -14.73
CA GLU A 170 -4.67 -12.60 -13.73
C GLU A 170 -3.18 -12.99 -13.60
N ILE A 171 -2.50 -13.19 -14.72
CA ILE A 171 -1.06 -13.53 -14.74
C ILE A 171 -0.22 -12.43 -14.08
N VAL A 172 -0.42 -11.17 -14.45
CA VAL A 172 0.39 -10.07 -13.91
C VAL A 172 0.05 -9.77 -12.45
N ARG A 173 -1.20 -10.00 -12.04
CA ARG A 173 -1.59 -9.96 -10.63
C ARG A 173 -0.82 -11.02 -9.83
N GLY A 174 -0.79 -12.26 -10.32
CA GLY A 174 -0.05 -13.36 -9.70
C GLY A 174 1.44 -13.06 -9.55
N PHE A 175 2.05 -12.43 -10.57
CA PHE A 175 3.42 -11.94 -10.46
C PHE A 175 3.57 -10.92 -9.32
N GLY A 176 2.69 -9.92 -9.25
CA GLY A 176 2.73 -8.89 -8.21
C GLY A 176 2.58 -9.47 -6.80
N VAL A 177 1.69 -10.44 -6.62
CA VAL A 177 1.51 -11.19 -5.37
C VAL A 177 2.80 -11.93 -5.01
N SER A 178 3.39 -12.67 -5.94
CA SER A 178 4.64 -13.40 -5.72
C SER A 178 5.80 -12.46 -5.37
N LEU A 179 5.87 -11.30 -6.02
CA LEU A 179 6.86 -10.27 -5.71
C LEU A 179 6.68 -9.71 -4.29
N GLY A 180 5.44 -9.44 -3.89
CA GLY A 180 5.12 -8.98 -2.53
C GLY A 180 5.48 -10.00 -1.46
N MET A 181 5.19 -11.27 -1.70
CA MET A 181 5.57 -12.38 -0.82
C MET A 181 7.09 -12.51 -0.69
N ALA A 182 7.82 -12.51 -1.81
CA ALA A 182 9.28 -12.58 -1.80
C ALA A 182 9.90 -11.39 -1.05
N PHE A 183 9.33 -10.19 -1.22
CA PHE A 183 9.78 -9.00 -0.51
C PHE A 183 9.61 -9.16 1.01
N GLN A 184 8.44 -9.63 1.47
CA GLN A 184 8.17 -9.82 2.88
C GLN A 184 9.09 -10.87 3.52
N ILE A 185 9.27 -12.02 2.86
CA ILE A 185 10.15 -13.09 3.36
C ILE A 185 11.59 -12.57 3.53
N ILE A 186 12.07 -11.77 2.59
CA ILE A 186 13.41 -11.18 2.67
C ILE A 186 13.51 -10.16 3.81
N ASP A 187 12.48 -9.30 3.98
CA ASP A 187 12.46 -8.33 5.09
C ASP A 187 12.51 -9.07 6.44
N ASP A 188 11.67 -10.10 6.64
CA ASP A 188 11.66 -10.89 7.87
C ASP A 188 12.99 -11.62 8.11
N CYS A 189 13.64 -12.11 7.06
CA CYS A 189 14.98 -12.73 7.18
C CYS A 189 16.05 -11.70 7.61
N LEU A 190 15.93 -10.44 7.13
CA LEU A 190 16.87 -9.37 7.49
C LEU A 190 16.71 -8.88 8.93
N ASP A 191 15.52 -9.04 9.49
CA ASP A 191 15.26 -8.68 10.90
C ASP A 191 15.92 -9.65 11.90
N VAL A 192 16.32 -10.84 11.45
CA VAL A 192 16.93 -11.90 12.28
C VAL A 192 18.46 -11.92 12.18
N VAL A 193 19.05 -11.19 11.24
CA VAL A 193 20.51 -11.16 10.96
C VAL A 193 21.14 -9.88 11.48
#